data_6ddc85f28874d6203e8221a2dfd399b9
#
_entry.id   6ddc85f28874d6203e8221a2dfd399b9
#
_cell.length_a   1.000
_cell.length_b   1.000
_cell.length_c   1.000
_cell.angle_alpha   90.00
_cell.angle_beta   90.00
_cell.angle_gamma   90.00
#
_symmetry.space_group_name_H-M   'P 1'
#
loop_
_entity.id
_entity.type
_entity.pdbx_description
1 polymer ?
#
loop_
_entity_poly.entity_id
_entity_poly.type
_entity_poly.pdbx_seq_one_letter_code
_entity_poly.pdbx_strand_id
1 'polypeptide(L)'
;MLAYQGRRGIARKVQAARQQYISRMRYLLSLLAACCTLPLIAQEYSRHLPLDTAIVTESTVTIGGQSVPYRVETGVQPVYHGEEEGKITAGLHYTYYRRTDAGDDPNRPLLISFNGGPGSASVWMHLAYTGPRTLNIDAEGYPVQPYGISDNPYSVLDVTDIVFVNPVNTGFSRMAEGADREQFFGVNQDITYLADWVSNWVSRHGRWRSPKFLIGESYGTTRVSGLALELQNAHWMYLNGVVLVSPTEIGIPREGIVEAANRLPYFTAAAWYHEQLPAELQNRELEELLTEVEAYTREELLPALSMGMSLDEDRRRQVAEAAARYSGLSAQEWLDNNLTPTTDYFWKHLLRGEDRGNYTVGRLDSRYRGIDAQAAGDSPDYNSELTSWLHSFTPAINYYLREELGFRTDLEYNMFGPVYPWDRSGDQTGPNLRQAMAQNPYLNVLIQSGYFDGATNYYDAKYNLWHLDPSGRMRDRLSFKGYFSGHMMYLRRPDLEAANDDLRAFIRTSLPGDRSARY
;
A
#
# COMPACT_ATOMS: atom_id res chain seq x y z
N MET A 1 72.29 -26.00 62.34
CA MET A 1 72.17 -26.41 60.88
C MET A 1 70.75 -26.67 60.43
N LEU A 2 69.77 -26.76 61.27
CA LEU A 2 68.35 -27.06 60.88
C LEU A 2 67.54 -25.82 60.43
N ALA A 3 67.91 -24.59 60.72
CA ALA A 3 67.16 -23.38 60.31
C ALA A 3 67.43 -22.88 58.86
N TYR A 4 68.51 -23.41 58.24
CA TYR A 4 68.89 -22.95 56.87
C TYR A 4 68.22 -23.81 55.74
N GLN A 5 67.79 -25.02 56.04
CA GLN A 5 67.11 -25.87 55.07
C GLN A 5 65.63 -25.54 54.90
N GLY A 6 64.95 -24.99 55.93
CA GLY A 6 63.53 -24.59 55.86
C GLY A 6 63.27 -23.39 54.91
N ARG A 7 64.19 -22.44 54.89
CA ARG A 7 64.07 -21.24 54.07
C ARG A 7 64.21 -21.53 52.56
N ARG A 8 65.01 -22.53 52.14
CA ARG A 8 65.15 -22.94 50.72
C ARG A 8 63.94 -23.70 50.24
N GLY A 9 63.24 -24.44 51.08
CA GLY A 9 62.03 -25.17 50.74
C GLY A 9 60.83 -24.24 50.47
N ILE A 10 60.66 -23.20 51.27
CA ILE A 10 59.63 -22.18 51.17
C ILE A 10 59.84 -21.32 49.89
N ALA A 11 61.10 -20.88 49.66
CA ALA A 11 61.43 -20.11 48.45
C ALA A 11 61.17 -20.88 47.16
N ARG A 12 61.45 -22.18 47.08
CA ARG A 12 61.14 -23.05 45.91
C ARG A 12 59.65 -23.23 45.72
N LYS A 13 58.83 -23.41 46.76
CA LYS A 13 57.39 -23.51 46.71
C LYS A 13 56.74 -22.21 46.20
N VAL A 14 57.19 -21.06 46.67
CA VAL A 14 56.73 -19.73 46.26
C VAL A 14 57.08 -19.47 44.77
N GLN A 15 58.30 -19.87 44.36
CA GLN A 15 58.74 -19.73 42.98
C GLN A 15 57.97 -20.65 42.00
N ALA A 16 57.68 -21.86 42.42
CA ALA A 16 56.83 -22.81 41.61
C ALA A 16 55.40 -22.32 41.54
N ALA A 17 54.82 -21.81 42.64
CA ALA A 17 53.44 -21.23 42.61
C ALA A 17 53.38 -19.98 41.73
N ARG A 18 54.39 -19.13 41.74
CA ARG A 18 54.49 -17.94 40.91
C ARG A 18 54.62 -18.30 39.42
N GLN A 19 55.36 -19.34 39.04
CA GLN A 19 55.48 -19.82 37.69
C GLN A 19 54.16 -20.45 37.19
N GLN A 20 53.46 -21.17 38.05
CA GLN A 20 52.19 -21.77 37.74
C GLN A 20 51.08 -20.70 37.53
N TYR A 21 51.12 -19.62 38.33
CA TYR A 21 50.22 -18.48 38.19
C TYR A 21 50.47 -17.69 36.89
N ILE A 22 51.73 -17.43 36.56
CA ILE A 22 52.14 -16.76 35.31
C ILE A 22 51.77 -17.62 34.10
N SER A 23 51.93 -18.93 34.16
CA SER A 23 51.50 -19.85 33.08
C SER A 23 50.00 -19.83 32.89
N ARG A 24 49.19 -19.92 33.96
CA ARG A 24 47.72 -19.83 33.89
C ARG A 24 47.24 -18.48 33.37
N MET A 25 47.89 -17.37 33.77
CA MET A 25 47.54 -16.05 33.27
C MET A 25 47.89 -15.85 31.79
N ARG A 26 48.98 -16.48 31.30
CA ARG A 26 49.32 -16.52 29.85
C ARG A 26 48.33 -17.34 29.04
N TYR A 27 47.84 -18.49 29.58
CA TYR A 27 46.78 -19.27 28.94
C TYR A 27 45.45 -18.53 28.89
N LEU A 28 45.08 -17.82 29.97
CA LEU A 28 43.87 -16.98 29.98
C LEU A 28 43.96 -15.79 29.04
N LEU A 29 45.09 -15.12 28.93
CA LEU A 29 45.35 -14.04 27.99
C LEU A 29 45.36 -14.54 26.52
N SER A 30 45.87 -15.75 26.26
CA SER A 30 45.83 -16.39 24.93
C SER A 30 44.43 -16.81 24.51
N LEU A 31 43.61 -17.29 25.46
CA LEU A 31 42.19 -17.59 25.24
C LEU A 31 41.36 -16.32 25.00
N LEU A 32 41.60 -15.23 25.73
CA LEU A 32 40.96 -13.93 25.48
C LEU A 32 41.39 -13.33 24.14
N ALA A 33 42.66 -13.46 23.74
CA ALA A 33 43.15 -13.01 22.44
C ALA A 33 42.56 -13.84 21.28
N ALA A 34 42.33 -15.15 21.47
CA ALA A 34 41.69 -16.01 20.47
C ALA A 34 40.17 -15.74 20.31
N CYS A 35 39.49 -15.28 21.38
CA CYS A 35 38.09 -14.85 21.30
C CYS A 35 37.90 -13.49 20.63
N CYS A 36 38.95 -12.64 20.57
CA CYS A 36 38.87 -11.31 19.93
C CYS A 36 39.20 -11.30 18.44
N THR A 37 39.50 -12.43 17.83
CA THR A 37 39.76 -12.56 16.38
C THR A 37 38.64 -13.30 15.65
N LEU A 38 37.39 -13.11 16.04
CA LEU A 38 36.30 -13.30 15.08
C LEU A 38 36.51 -12.23 14.01
N PRO A 39 36.74 -12.61 12.73
CA PRO A 39 36.73 -11.61 11.69
C PRO A 39 35.37 -10.92 11.78
N LEU A 40 35.35 -9.62 12.07
CA LEU A 40 34.26 -8.78 11.63
C LEU A 40 34.26 -8.95 10.11
N ILE A 41 33.49 -9.87 9.60
CA ILE A 41 33.12 -9.88 8.19
C ILE A 41 32.33 -8.58 8.06
N ALA A 42 33.02 -7.52 7.70
CA ALA A 42 32.36 -6.31 7.24
C ALA A 42 31.47 -6.77 6.10
N GLN A 43 30.16 -6.73 6.33
CA GLN A 43 29.19 -7.09 5.30
C GLN A 43 29.43 -6.09 4.17
N GLU A 44 30.02 -6.57 3.05
CA GLU A 44 30.38 -5.74 1.94
C GLU A 44 29.09 -5.26 1.27
N TYR A 45 28.89 -3.95 1.21
CA TYR A 45 27.78 -3.35 0.50
C TYR A 45 27.94 -3.65 -1.00
N SER A 46 26.86 -4.10 -1.64
CA SER A 46 26.84 -4.47 -3.04
C SER A 46 25.75 -3.73 -3.80
N ARG A 47 26.06 -3.38 -5.06
CA ARG A 47 25.07 -2.90 -6.04
C ARG A 47 24.37 -4.02 -6.81
N HIS A 48 24.76 -5.26 -6.57
CA HIS A 48 24.07 -6.44 -7.11
C HIS A 48 22.98 -6.90 -6.16
N LEU A 49 21.83 -7.25 -6.72
CA LEU A 49 20.73 -7.80 -5.94
C LEU A 49 21.11 -9.22 -5.46
N PRO A 50 21.05 -9.51 -4.15
CA PRO A 50 21.40 -10.82 -3.63
C PRO A 50 20.24 -11.80 -3.88
N LEU A 51 20.21 -12.40 -5.08
CA LEU A 51 19.16 -13.32 -5.48
C LEU A 51 19.10 -14.55 -4.57
N ASP A 52 17.88 -15.02 -4.33
CA ASP A 52 17.57 -16.22 -3.53
C ASP A 52 18.15 -16.20 -2.11
N THR A 53 18.15 -15.01 -1.51
CA THR A 53 18.62 -14.79 -0.13
C THR A 53 17.54 -14.09 0.69
N ALA A 54 17.53 -14.37 1.99
CA ALA A 54 16.67 -13.70 2.94
C ALA A 54 17.41 -13.50 4.28
N ILE A 55 17.11 -12.38 4.94
CA ILE A 55 17.55 -12.05 6.28
C ILE A 55 16.34 -12.18 7.20
N VAL A 56 16.57 -12.75 8.37
CA VAL A 56 15.53 -12.99 9.36
C VAL A 56 15.84 -12.24 10.64
N THR A 57 14.86 -11.48 11.12
CA THR A 57 14.89 -10.81 12.43
C THR A 57 13.63 -11.15 13.21
N GLU A 58 13.67 -10.96 14.53
CA GLU A 58 12.52 -11.13 15.41
C GLU A 58 12.23 -9.83 16.15
N SER A 59 10.96 -9.55 16.37
CA SER A 59 10.52 -8.36 17.09
C SER A 59 9.14 -8.60 17.71
N THR A 60 8.61 -7.56 18.35
CA THR A 60 7.30 -7.59 19.01
C THR A 60 6.60 -6.26 18.77
N VAL A 61 5.30 -6.29 18.57
CA VAL A 61 4.43 -5.12 18.46
C VAL A 61 3.25 -5.25 19.42
N THR A 62 2.77 -4.14 19.95
CA THR A 62 1.53 -4.14 20.75
C THR A 62 0.34 -3.79 19.85
N ILE A 63 -0.59 -4.73 19.67
CA ILE A 63 -1.81 -4.55 18.85
C ILE A 63 -3.03 -4.70 19.77
N GLY A 64 -3.90 -3.70 19.81
CA GLY A 64 -5.08 -3.73 20.67
C GLY A 64 -4.77 -4.01 22.16
N GLY A 65 -3.61 -3.55 22.63
CA GLY A 65 -3.12 -3.77 24.00
C GLY A 65 -2.50 -5.16 24.26
N GLN A 66 -2.39 -6.02 23.24
CA GLN A 66 -1.77 -7.35 23.35
C GLN A 66 -0.39 -7.34 22.69
N SER A 67 0.59 -7.98 23.36
CA SER A 67 1.91 -8.21 22.80
C SER A 67 1.85 -9.30 21.73
N VAL A 68 2.28 -8.98 20.52
CA VAL A 68 2.32 -9.88 19.36
C VAL A 68 3.76 -10.04 18.92
N PRO A 69 4.42 -11.15 19.31
CA PRO A 69 5.76 -11.45 18.82
C PRO A 69 5.70 -11.92 17.37
N TYR A 70 6.68 -11.47 16.57
CA TYR A 70 6.73 -11.81 15.15
C TYR A 70 8.16 -11.97 14.63
N ARG A 71 8.27 -12.76 13.58
CA ARG A 71 9.47 -12.92 12.76
C ARG A 71 9.30 -12.11 11.48
N VAL A 72 10.34 -11.38 11.09
CA VAL A 72 10.42 -10.69 9.80
C VAL A 72 11.43 -11.41 8.94
N GLU A 73 11.04 -11.70 7.71
CA GLU A 73 11.92 -12.17 6.66
C GLU A 73 11.93 -11.14 5.53
N THR A 74 13.09 -10.54 5.25
CA THR A 74 13.28 -9.64 4.11
C THR A 74 14.29 -10.25 3.17
N GLY A 75 13.93 -10.35 1.87
CA GLY A 75 14.76 -11.09 0.94
C GLY A 75 14.40 -10.83 -0.52
N VAL A 76 15.06 -11.58 -1.39
CA VAL A 76 14.87 -11.49 -2.84
C VAL A 76 14.62 -12.89 -3.40
N GLN A 77 13.42 -13.08 -3.95
CA GLN A 77 13.09 -14.31 -4.66
C GLN A 77 13.16 -14.10 -6.18
N PRO A 78 13.80 -15.02 -6.93
CA PRO A 78 13.87 -14.94 -8.39
C PRO A 78 12.51 -15.04 -9.08
N VAL A 79 12.42 -14.38 -10.25
CA VAL A 79 11.40 -14.60 -11.29
C VAL A 79 12.05 -15.39 -12.40
N TYR A 80 11.39 -16.46 -12.84
CA TYR A 80 11.88 -17.31 -13.91
C TYR A 80 11.13 -17.03 -15.23
N HIS A 81 11.80 -17.23 -16.35
CA HIS A 81 11.16 -17.17 -17.66
C HIS A 81 10.36 -18.43 -17.93
N GLY A 82 9.09 -18.28 -18.35
CA GLY A 82 8.16 -19.41 -18.53
C GLY A 82 8.57 -20.43 -19.61
N GLU A 83 9.31 -19.98 -20.66
CA GLU A 83 9.71 -20.85 -21.78
C GLU A 83 11.12 -21.45 -21.62
N GLU A 84 12.00 -20.82 -20.82
CA GLU A 84 13.36 -21.30 -20.57
C GLU A 84 13.50 -21.76 -19.12
N GLU A 85 13.43 -23.07 -18.90
CA GLU A 85 13.50 -23.66 -17.56
C GLU A 85 14.76 -23.20 -16.80
N GLY A 86 14.55 -22.55 -15.65
CA GLY A 86 15.63 -22.09 -14.77
C GLY A 86 16.28 -20.74 -15.13
N LYS A 87 15.91 -20.07 -16.22
CA LYS A 87 16.42 -18.75 -16.54
C LYS A 87 15.79 -17.69 -15.65
N ILE A 88 16.63 -17.02 -14.86
CA ILE A 88 16.21 -15.90 -14.01
C ILE A 88 16.09 -14.63 -14.85
N THR A 89 14.94 -13.96 -14.81
CA THR A 89 14.66 -12.74 -15.56
C THR A 89 14.51 -11.50 -14.67
N ALA A 90 14.26 -11.70 -13.36
CA ALA A 90 14.22 -10.64 -12.37
C ALA A 90 14.42 -11.21 -10.95
N GLY A 91 14.66 -10.32 -9.99
CA GLY A 91 14.59 -10.62 -8.58
C GLY A 91 13.61 -9.66 -7.90
N LEU A 92 12.63 -10.19 -7.17
CA LEU A 92 11.67 -9.40 -6.43
C LEU A 92 12.03 -9.38 -4.94
N HIS A 93 12.24 -8.19 -4.45
CA HIS A 93 12.40 -7.94 -3.02
C HIS A 93 11.03 -7.98 -2.33
N TYR A 94 10.97 -8.68 -1.20
CA TYR A 94 9.78 -8.79 -0.37
C TYR A 94 10.13 -8.63 1.11
N THR A 95 9.11 -8.31 1.93
CA THR A 95 9.19 -8.34 3.39
C THR A 95 7.99 -9.12 3.93
N TYR A 96 8.26 -10.20 4.64
CA TYR A 96 7.27 -11.13 5.18
C TYR A 96 7.23 -11.08 6.71
N TYR A 97 6.07 -10.81 7.27
CA TYR A 97 5.81 -10.79 8.70
C TYR A 97 4.98 -12.01 9.09
N ARG A 98 5.52 -12.80 10.00
CA ARG A 98 4.85 -13.98 10.55
C ARG A 98 4.76 -13.87 12.07
N ARG A 99 3.55 -13.97 12.62
CA ARG A 99 3.32 -14.07 14.06
C ARG A 99 3.87 -15.40 14.58
N THR A 100 4.64 -15.39 15.70
CA THR A 100 5.37 -16.57 16.18
C THR A 100 4.67 -17.32 17.31
N ASP A 101 3.85 -16.66 18.11
CA ASP A 101 3.11 -17.29 19.22
C ASP A 101 1.76 -17.93 18.79
N ALA A 102 1.37 -17.80 17.52
CA ALA A 102 0.20 -18.47 16.96
C ALA A 102 0.45 -19.98 16.65
N GLY A 103 1.65 -20.47 16.92
CA GLY A 103 2.07 -21.83 16.57
C GLY A 103 2.27 -22.01 15.05
N ASP A 104 2.50 -23.27 14.65
CA ASP A 104 2.59 -23.64 13.23
C ASP A 104 1.21 -23.98 12.66
N ASP A 105 0.22 -23.07 12.83
CA ASP A 105 -1.11 -23.26 12.24
C ASP A 105 -1.03 -23.05 10.71
N PRO A 106 -1.13 -24.12 9.92
CA PRO A 106 -1.08 -24.01 8.46
C PRO A 106 -2.32 -23.32 7.88
N ASN A 107 -3.37 -23.14 8.68
CA ASN A 107 -4.62 -22.48 8.28
C ASN A 107 -4.63 -20.98 8.63
N ARG A 108 -3.55 -20.47 9.27
CA ARG A 108 -3.44 -19.04 9.53
C ARG A 108 -3.48 -18.24 8.21
N PRO A 109 -4.31 -17.18 8.09
CA PRO A 109 -4.42 -16.41 6.87
C PRO A 109 -3.10 -15.81 6.39
N LEU A 110 -2.99 -15.58 5.08
CA LEU A 110 -1.88 -14.91 4.42
C LEU A 110 -2.42 -13.75 3.59
N LEU A 111 -1.97 -12.54 3.89
CA LEU A 111 -2.26 -11.31 3.15
C LEU A 111 -1.06 -10.93 2.28
N ILE A 112 -1.25 -10.86 0.96
CA ILE A 112 -0.23 -10.45 0.00
C ILE A 112 -0.55 -9.04 -0.48
N SER A 113 0.38 -8.10 -0.28
CA SER A 113 0.17 -6.66 -0.39
C SER A 113 1.00 -6.03 -1.50
N PHE A 114 0.34 -5.20 -2.32
CA PHE A 114 0.94 -4.45 -3.43
C PHE A 114 0.49 -2.99 -3.43
N ASN A 115 1.42 -2.05 -3.53
CA ASN A 115 1.08 -0.70 -3.98
C ASN A 115 0.98 -0.61 -5.51
N GLY A 116 0.63 0.56 -6.01
CA GLY A 116 0.29 0.79 -7.40
C GLY A 116 1.33 1.52 -8.23
N GLY A 117 0.92 2.58 -8.87
CA GLY A 117 1.73 3.45 -9.68
C GLY A 117 1.53 3.35 -11.20
N PRO A 118 1.87 2.28 -11.89
CA PRO A 118 2.30 0.92 -11.56
C PRO A 118 3.72 0.77 -11.00
N GLY A 119 4.57 1.77 -11.13
CA GLY A 119 5.98 1.74 -10.71
C GLY A 119 6.24 2.08 -9.24
N SER A 120 5.23 2.15 -8.38
CA SER A 120 5.45 2.42 -6.96
C SER A 120 5.89 1.16 -6.19
N ALA A 121 6.85 1.34 -5.29
CA ALA A 121 7.18 0.32 -4.30
C ALA A 121 6.03 0.12 -3.32
N SER A 122 5.97 -1.06 -2.69
CA SER A 122 4.94 -1.40 -1.67
C SER A 122 5.21 -0.76 -0.30
N VAL A 123 5.84 0.41 -0.28
CA VAL A 123 6.29 1.11 0.93
C VAL A 123 5.14 1.76 1.70
N TRP A 124 4.13 2.27 0.99
CA TRP A 124 3.06 3.06 1.58
C TRP A 124 2.20 2.22 2.51
N MET A 125 1.64 1.13 2.02
CA MET A 125 0.88 0.18 2.85
C MET A 125 1.78 -0.56 3.85
N HIS A 126 3.08 -0.74 3.55
CA HIS A 126 4.02 -1.39 4.45
C HIS A 126 4.27 -0.57 5.73
N LEU A 127 4.60 0.73 5.58
CA LEU A 127 4.98 1.60 6.69
C LEU A 127 3.86 2.53 7.20
N ALA A 128 2.64 2.40 6.68
CA ALA A 128 1.57 3.28 7.16
C ALA A 128 0.20 2.60 7.30
N TYR A 129 0.02 1.36 6.82
CA TYR A 129 -1.28 0.71 6.87
C TYR A 129 -1.26 -0.61 7.66
N THR A 130 -0.98 -1.73 6.99
CA THR A 130 -1.19 -3.07 7.56
C THR A 130 0.01 -3.62 8.32
N GLY A 131 1.20 -3.12 8.04
CA GLY A 131 2.46 -3.59 8.67
C GLY A 131 2.54 -3.29 10.17
N PRO A 132 3.43 -4.00 10.91
CA PRO A 132 3.59 -3.80 12.35
C PRO A 132 4.37 -2.53 12.73
N ARG A 133 4.94 -1.83 11.75
CA ARG A 133 5.66 -0.56 11.94
C ARG A 133 4.95 0.54 11.15
N THR A 134 4.91 1.74 11.69
CA THR A 134 4.26 2.90 11.07
C THR A 134 5.14 4.15 11.16
N LEU A 135 4.90 5.10 10.26
CA LEU A 135 5.58 6.39 10.27
C LEU A 135 5.24 7.22 11.50
N ASN A 136 6.21 8.04 11.92
CA ASN A 136 5.96 9.13 12.86
C ASN A 136 5.37 10.32 12.07
N ILE A 137 4.04 10.36 12.02
CA ILE A 137 3.22 11.43 11.44
C ILE A 137 2.23 11.93 12.49
N ASP A 138 1.67 13.12 12.29
CA ASP A 138 0.62 13.62 13.18
C ASP A 138 -0.73 12.88 12.98
N ALA A 139 -1.75 13.28 13.72
CA ALA A 139 -3.05 12.61 13.68
C ALA A 139 -3.76 12.78 12.32
N GLU A 140 -3.45 13.82 11.58
CA GLU A 140 -4.04 14.13 10.27
C GLU A 140 -3.19 13.64 9.08
N GLY A 141 -2.00 13.04 9.34
CA GLY A 141 -1.14 12.45 8.32
C GLY A 141 0.02 13.31 7.85
N TYR A 142 0.25 14.46 8.48
CA TYR A 142 1.36 15.34 8.10
C TYR A 142 2.70 14.86 8.68
N PRO A 143 3.81 15.05 7.94
CA PRO A 143 5.13 14.66 8.39
C PRO A 143 5.58 15.41 9.64
N VAL A 144 6.17 14.70 10.60
CA VAL A 144 6.74 15.25 11.82
C VAL A 144 8.24 14.98 11.85
N GLN A 145 9.04 16.01 12.15
CA GLN A 145 10.49 15.88 12.32
C GLN A 145 10.86 15.66 13.80
N PRO A 146 11.90 14.85 14.10
CA PRO A 146 12.69 14.05 13.16
C PRO A 146 11.86 12.90 12.57
N TYR A 147 12.07 12.62 11.27
CA TYR A 147 11.40 11.51 10.60
C TYR A 147 11.80 10.18 11.24
N GLY A 148 10.87 9.26 11.37
CA GLY A 148 11.11 7.98 11.99
C GLY A 148 9.93 7.04 11.87
N ILE A 149 10.05 5.90 12.51
CA ILE A 149 9.04 4.86 12.59
C ILE A 149 8.78 4.46 14.04
N SER A 150 7.59 3.95 14.29
CA SER A 150 7.16 3.42 15.59
C SER A 150 6.33 2.14 15.39
N ASP A 151 5.90 1.52 16.48
CA ASP A 151 4.98 0.40 16.42
C ASP A 151 3.62 0.85 15.88
N ASN A 152 3.01 0.02 15.05
CA ASN A 152 1.64 0.21 14.58
C ASN A 152 0.67 -0.56 15.46
N PRO A 153 -0.04 0.10 16.39
CA PRO A 153 -0.97 -0.57 17.30
C PRO A 153 -2.23 -1.08 16.61
N TYR A 154 -2.43 -0.72 15.35
CA TYR A 154 -3.58 -1.09 14.53
C TYR A 154 -3.27 -2.16 13.49
N SER A 155 -2.01 -2.61 13.36
CA SER A 155 -1.61 -3.65 12.41
C SER A 155 -2.52 -4.87 12.46
N VAL A 156 -2.79 -5.47 11.31
CA VAL A 156 -3.59 -6.71 11.20
C VAL A 156 -2.80 -8.00 11.41
N LEU A 157 -1.53 -7.88 11.88
CA LEU A 157 -0.67 -9.03 12.16
C LEU A 157 -1.23 -9.93 13.30
N ASP A 158 -2.18 -9.43 14.07
CA ASP A 158 -2.93 -10.23 15.05
C ASP A 158 -3.79 -11.32 14.40
N VAL A 159 -4.33 -11.11 13.19
CA VAL A 159 -5.27 -12.01 12.51
C VAL A 159 -4.69 -12.67 11.25
N THR A 160 -3.66 -12.14 10.63
CA THR A 160 -3.06 -12.65 9.39
C THR A 160 -1.56 -12.44 9.36
N ASP A 161 -0.83 -13.32 8.68
CA ASP A 161 0.55 -13.02 8.28
C ASP A 161 0.54 -12.15 7.03
N ILE A 162 1.58 -11.32 6.83
CA ILE A 162 1.57 -10.27 5.80
C ILE A 162 2.85 -10.36 4.97
N VAL A 163 2.74 -10.35 3.65
CA VAL A 163 3.89 -10.18 2.76
C VAL A 163 3.72 -8.95 1.87
N PHE A 164 4.68 -8.04 1.92
CA PHE A 164 4.78 -6.88 1.04
C PHE A 164 5.72 -7.21 -0.10
N VAL A 165 5.24 -7.07 -1.33
CA VAL A 165 5.99 -7.44 -2.53
C VAL A 165 6.27 -6.18 -3.35
N ASN A 166 7.52 -5.96 -3.69
CA ASN A 166 7.90 -4.91 -4.63
C ASN A 166 7.93 -5.50 -6.04
N PRO A 167 7.05 -5.08 -6.96
CA PRO A 167 7.10 -5.50 -8.37
C PRO A 167 8.43 -5.13 -9.04
N VAL A 168 8.71 -5.69 -10.21
CA VAL A 168 9.96 -5.47 -10.95
C VAL A 168 10.28 -3.97 -11.08
N ASN A 169 11.53 -3.61 -10.82
CA ASN A 169 12.10 -2.27 -10.80
C ASN A 169 11.58 -1.32 -9.71
N THR A 170 10.73 -1.77 -8.79
CA THR A 170 10.30 -0.98 -7.62
C THR A 170 11.06 -1.42 -6.36
N GLY A 171 11.14 -0.56 -5.37
CA GLY A 171 11.93 -0.83 -4.17
C GLY A 171 13.36 -1.29 -4.52
N PHE A 172 13.78 -2.42 -3.97
CA PHE A 172 15.04 -3.07 -4.33
C PHE A 172 14.90 -4.09 -5.47
N SER A 173 13.71 -4.39 -5.97
CA SER A 173 13.49 -5.32 -7.07
C SER A 173 14.14 -4.83 -8.36
N ARG A 174 14.76 -5.72 -9.11
CA ARG A 174 15.45 -5.40 -10.38
C ARG A 174 15.24 -6.49 -11.42
N MET A 175 15.20 -6.07 -12.67
CA MET A 175 15.36 -6.99 -13.80
C MET A 175 16.77 -7.59 -13.78
N ALA A 176 16.90 -8.83 -14.27
CA ALA A 176 18.18 -9.43 -14.56
C ALA A 176 18.82 -8.75 -15.79
N GLU A 177 20.16 -8.77 -15.87
CA GLU A 177 20.88 -8.26 -17.02
C GLU A 177 20.48 -9.01 -18.31
N GLY A 178 20.13 -8.28 -19.35
CA GLY A 178 19.69 -8.85 -20.63
C GLY A 178 18.25 -9.40 -20.65
N ALA A 179 17.48 -9.24 -19.57
CA ALA A 179 16.06 -9.56 -19.59
C ALA A 179 15.27 -8.57 -20.45
N ASP A 180 14.25 -9.05 -21.13
CA ASP A 180 13.38 -8.24 -21.95
C ASP A 180 12.37 -7.48 -21.10
N ARG A 181 12.28 -6.16 -21.29
CA ARG A 181 11.35 -5.27 -20.59
C ARG A 181 9.89 -5.58 -20.92
N GLU A 182 9.60 -6.04 -22.13
CA GLU A 182 8.24 -6.35 -22.58
C GLU A 182 7.61 -7.50 -21.79
N GLN A 183 8.40 -8.29 -21.08
CA GLN A 183 7.92 -9.36 -20.20
C GLN A 183 7.28 -8.86 -18.89
N PHE A 184 7.47 -7.58 -18.52
CA PHE A 184 7.11 -7.07 -17.19
C PHE A 184 6.16 -5.88 -17.21
N PHE A 185 6.32 -4.96 -18.19
CA PHE A 185 5.75 -3.61 -18.10
C PHE A 185 4.48 -3.45 -18.92
N GLY A 186 3.44 -4.10 -18.48
CA GLY A 186 2.08 -4.01 -18.98
C GLY A 186 1.11 -4.68 -18.03
N VAL A 187 -0.18 -4.46 -18.21
CA VAL A 187 -1.21 -5.02 -17.29
C VAL A 187 -1.15 -6.54 -17.26
N ASN A 188 -1.18 -7.19 -18.43
CA ASN A 188 -1.20 -8.64 -18.51
C ASN A 188 0.14 -9.26 -18.11
N GLN A 189 1.25 -8.65 -18.52
CA GLN A 189 2.60 -9.07 -18.18
C GLN A 189 2.85 -9.04 -16.67
N ASP A 190 2.44 -7.93 -16.02
CA ASP A 190 2.54 -7.75 -14.57
C ASP A 190 1.77 -8.83 -13.81
N ILE A 191 0.56 -9.16 -14.27
CA ILE A 191 -0.27 -10.22 -13.69
C ILE A 191 0.39 -11.59 -13.85
N THR A 192 0.89 -11.92 -15.05
CA THR A 192 1.43 -13.25 -15.35
C THR A 192 2.68 -13.54 -14.51
N TYR A 193 3.72 -12.66 -14.55
CA TYR A 193 4.93 -12.97 -13.79
C TYR A 193 4.72 -12.92 -12.28
N LEU A 194 3.81 -12.06 -11.80
CA LEU A 194 3.49 -12.03 -10.37
C LEU A 194 2.70 -13.25 -9.91
N ALA A 195 1.82 -13.81 -10.74
CA ALA A 195 1.12 -15.05 -10.42
C ALA A 195 2.11 -16.22 -10.26
N ASP A 196 3.06 -16.38 -11.20
CA ASP A 196 4.15 -17.35 -11.10
C ASP A 196 4.98 -17.13 -9.83
N TRP A 197 5.39 -15.90 -9.57
CA TRP A 197 6.18 -15.54 -8.39
C TRP A 197 5.43 -15.87 -7.08
N VAL A 198 4.15 -15.49 -6.97
CA VAL A 198 3.31 -15.76 -5.79
C VAL A 198 3.15 -17.27 -5.57
N SER A 199 2.90 -18.04 -6.63
CA SER A 199 2.77 -19.50 -6.54
C SER A 199 4.06 -20.15 -6.02
N ASN A 200 5.21 -19.73 -6.56
CA ASN A 200 6.53 -20.16 -6.10
C ASN A 200 6.80 -19.74 -4.65
N TRP A 201 6.46 -18.52 -4.28
CA TRP A 201 6.64 -18.00 -2.93
C TRP A 201 5.81 -18.80 -1.91
N VAL A 202 4.53 -19.03 -2.22
CA VAL A 202 3.61 -19.83 -1.38
C VAL A 202 4.13 -21.26 -1.20
N SER A 203 4.70 -21.86 -2.25
CA SER A 203 5.30 -23.20 -2.21
C SER A 203 6.54 -23.25 -1.32
N ARG A 204 7.46 -22.30 -1.48
CA ARG A 204 8.71 -22.20 -0.69
C ARG A 204 8.44 -22.00 0.80
N HIS A 205 7.39 -21.26 1.15
CA HIS A 205 7.02 -20.94 2.52
C HIS A 205 5.99 -21.92 3.13
N GLY A 206 5.59 -22.97 2.39
CA GLY A 206 4.64 -23.99 2.87
C GLY A 206 3.24 -23.45 3.16
N ARG A 207 2.79 -22.38 2.44
CA ARG A 207 1.54 -21.67 2.73
C ARG A 207 0.36 -22.06 1.83
N TRP A 208 0.42 -23.24 1.17
CA TRP A 208 -0.67 -23.73 0.31
C TRP A 208 -2.00 -23.90 1.03
N ARG A 209 -2.00 -24.30 2.30
CA ARG A 209 -3.22 -24.49 3.10
C ARG A 209 -3.79 -23.20 3.68
N SER A 210 -3.01 -22.14 3.74
CA SER A 210 -3.45 -20.84 4.27
C SER A 210 -4.61 -20.28 3.47
N PRO A 211 -5.68 -19.79 4.12
CA PRO A 211 -6.62 -18.85 3.48
C PRO A 211 -5.84 -17.66 2.94
N LYS A 212 -6.07 -17.30 1.67
CA LYS A 212 -5.26 -16.30 0.97
C LYS A 212 -6.08 -15.06 0.64
N PHE A 213 -5.46 -13.92 0.90
CA PHE A 213 -6.01 -12.60 0.63
C PHE A 213 -5.01 -11.79 -0.18
N LEU A 214 -5.50 -11.05 -1.17
CA LEU A 214 -4.74 -10.03 -1.87
C LEU A 214 -5.24 -8.65 -1.46
N ILE A 215 -4.32 -7.71 -1.29
CA ILE A 215 -4.64 -6.30 -1.09
C ILE A 215 -3.81 -5.45 -2.05
N GLY A 216 -4.47 -4.57 -2.78
CA GLY A 216 -3.83 -3.64 -3.70
C GLY A 216 -4.32 -2.22 -3.49
N GLU A 217 -3.41 -1.24 -3.66
CA GLU A 217 -3.74 0.18 -3.62
C GLU A 217 -3.50 0.82 -4.98
N SER A 218 -4.41 1.73 -5.39
CA SER A 218 -4.29 2.45 -6.65
C SER A 218 -4.17 1.48 -7.84
N TYR A 219 -3.18 1.60 -8.72
CA TYR A 219 -2.91 0.60 -9.76
C TYR A 219 -2.73 -0.83 -9.18
N GLY A 220 -2.33 -0.97 -7.91
CA GLY A 220 -2.31 -2.28 -7.23
C GLY A 220 -3.67 -2.97 -7.24
N THR A 221 -4.78 -2.24 -7.35
CA THR A 221 -6.13 -2.82 -7.47
C THR A 221 -6.35 -3.48 -8.83
N THR A 222 -5.85 -2.90 -9.93
CA THR A 222 -5.77 -3.54 -11.25
C THR A 222 -4.97 -4.85 -11.14
N ARG A 223 -3.79 -4.79 -10.50
CA ARG A 223 -2.92 -5.95 -10.28
C ARG A 223 -3.63 -7.09 -9.54
N VAL A 224 -4.19 -6.83 -8.36
CA VAL A 224 -4.81 -7.88 -7.54
C VAL A 224 -6.13 -8.40 -8.14
N SER A 225 -6.85 -7.56 -8.89
CA SER A 225 -8.05 -7.97 -9.62
C SER A 225 -7.72 -8.98 -10.73
N GLY A 226 -6.65 -8.73 -11.50
CA GLY A 226 -6.17 -9.67 -12.51
C GLY A 226 -5.57 -10.94 -11.90
N LEU A 227 -4.74 -10.78 -10.86
CA LEU A 227 -4.13 -11.91 -10.12
C LEU A 227 -5.19 -12.87 -9.55
N ALA A 228 -6.38 -12.39 -9.18
CA ALA A 228 -7.43 -13.23 -8.64
C ALA A 228 -7.85 -14.34 -9.61
N LEU A 229 -7.95 -14.04 -10.89
CA LEU A 229 -8.28 -15.05 -11.92
C LEU A 229 -7.06 -15.85 -12.37
N GLU A 230 -5.92 -15.19 -12.55
CA GLU A 230 -4.69 -15.84 -13.04
C GLU A 230 -4.20 -16.91 -12.07
N LEU A 231 -4.12 -16.59 -10.77
CA LEU A 231 -3.75 -17.57 -9.73
C LEU A 231 -4.70 -18.78 -9.72
N GLN A 232 -5.99 -18.54 -9.92
CA GLN A 232 -6.99 -19.59 -9.94
C GLN A 232 -6.89 -20.47 -11.17
N ASN A 233 -6.70 -19.90 -12.36
CA ASN A 233 -6.72 -20.62 -13.63
C ASN A 233 -5.37 -21.27 -13.97
N ALA A 234 -4.26 -20.54 -13.75
CA ALA A 234 -2.93 -21.03 -14.11
C ALA A 234 -2.28 -21.86 -12.99
N HIS A 235 -2.57 -21.54 -11.71
CA HIS A 235 -1.91 -22.16 -10.56
C HIS A 235 -2.84 -22.95 -9.63
N TRP A 236 -4.15 -23.02 -9.94
CA TRP A 236 -5.17 -23.69 -9.10
C TRP A 236 -5.18 -23.16 -7.66
N MET A 237 -4.77 -21.91 -7.48
CA MET A 237 -4.69 -21.23 -6.20
C MET A 237 -5.92 -20.33 -6.00
N TYR A 238 -6.81 -20.75 -5.12
CA TYR A 238 -8.06 -20.05 -4.83
C TYR A 238 -7.90 -19.10 -3.65
N LEU A 239 -8.48 -17.89 -3.78
CA LEU A 239 -8.43 -16.82 -2.78
C LEU A 239 -9.71 -16.81 -1.94
N ASN A 240 -9.60 -16.27 -0.71
CA ASN A 240 -10.72 -16.00 0.18
C ASN A 240 -11.18 -14.54 0.11
N GLY A 241 -10.29 -13.62 -0.23
CA GLY A 241 -10.64 -12.22 -0.35
C GLY A 241 -9.67 -11.41 -1.21
N VAL A 242 -10.24 -10.35 -1.81
CA VAL A 242 -9.49 -9.29 -2.50
C VAL A 242 -9.91 -7.95 -1.90
N VAL A 243 -8.93 -7.14 -1.53
CA VAL A 243 -9.13 -5.79 -0.98
C VAL A 243 -8.61 -4.77 -1.97
N LEU A 244 -9.48 -3.86 -2.37
CA LEU A 244 -9.21 -2.81 -3.34
C LEU A 244 -9.17 -1.47 -2.60
N VAL A 245 -7.97 -0.93 -2.38
CA VAL A 245 -7.74 0.35 -1.71
C VAL A 245 -7.62 1.45 -2.76
N SER A 246 -8.50 2.45 -2.71
CA SER A 246 -8.51 3.57 -3.67
C SER A 246 -8.39 3.11 -5.13
N PRO A 247 -9.37 2.31 -5.62
CA PRO A 247 -9.23 1.56 -6.86
C PRO A 247 -9.23 2.44 -8.11
N THR A 248 -8.41 2.03 -9.09
CA THR A 248 -8.49 2.50 -10.47
C THR A 248 -9.75 1.98 -11.15
N GLU A 249 -9.92 2.26 -12.47
CA GLU A 249 -11.06 1.77 -13.26
C GLU A 249 -11.14 0.24 -13.38
N ILE A 250 -10.06 -0.49 -13.16
CA ILE A 250 -9.97 -1.97 -13.28
C ILE A 250 -10.60 -2.52 -14.59
N GLY A 251 -10.41 -1.79 -15.70
CA GLY A 251 -10.99 -2.16 -17.00
C GLY A 251 -12.52 -2.02 -17.11
N ILE A 252 -13.18 -1.32 -16.17
CA ILE A 252 -14.61 -0.98 -16.24
C ILE A 252 -14.75 0.40 -16.89
N PRO A 253 -15.33 0.50 -18.11
CA PRO A 253 -15.41 1.77 -18.84
C PRO A 253 -16.30 2.81 -18.13
N ARG A 254 -15.80 4.05 -18.01
CA ARG A 254 -16.56 5.21 -17.52
C ARG A 254 -16.15 6.53 -18.15
N GLU A 255 -15.46 6.48 -19.27
CA GLU A 255 -14.94 7.66 -19.95
C GLU A 255 -16.04 8.65 -20.37
N GLY A 256 -15.66 9.92 -20.58
CA GLY A 256 -16.52 10.96 -21.08
C GLY A 256 -17.47 11.53 -20.02
N ILE A 257 -18.77 11.59 -20.32
CA ILE A 257 -19.77 12.24 -19.46
C ILE A 257 -19.98 11.53 -18.12
N VAL A 258 -19.79 10.21 -18.07
CA VAL A 258 -19.93 9.44 -16.82
C VAL A 258 -18.81 9.82 -15.86
N GLU A 259 -17.57 9.81 -16.32
CA GLU A 259 -16.42 10.25 -15.53
C GLU A 259 -16.57 11.72 -15.07
N ALA A 260 -17.02 12.59 -15.98
CA ALA A 260 -17.25 14.01 -15.66
C ALA A 260 -18.31 14.21 -14.57
N ALA A 261 -19.43 13.49 -14.64
CA ALA A 261 -20.48 13.53 -13.63
C ALA A 261 -19.98 12.97 -12.28
N ASN A 262 -19.25 11.87 -12.29
CA ASN A 262 -18.75 11.18 -11.09
C ASN A 262 -17.77 12.02 -10.25
N ARG A 263 -17.23 13.13 -10.79
CA ARG A 263 -16.35 14.04 -10.04
C ARG A 263 -17.09 14.86 -9.00
N LEU A 264 -18.40 15.16 -9.21
CA LEU A 264 -19.14 16.08 -8.34
C LEU A 264 -19.19 15.64 -6.87
N PRO A 265 -19.46 14.36 -6.50
CA PRO A 265 -19.42 13.96 -5.10
C PRO A 265 -18.05 14.15 -4.43
N TYR A 266 -16.95 13.93 -5.15
CA TYR A 266 -15.60 14.23 -4.68
C TYR A 266 -15.38 15.74 -4.53
N PHE A 267 -15.81 16.56 -5.51
CA PHE A 267 -15.73 18.03 -5.40
C PHE A 267 -16.47 18.51 -4.16
N THR A 268 -17.65 17.94 -3.88
CA THR A 268 -18.42 18.27 -2.67
C THR A 268 -17.64 17.94 -1.40
N ALA A 269 -17.04 16.76 -1.31
CA ALA A 269 -16.25 16.38 -0.15
C ALA A 269 -15.09 17.35 0.11
N ALA A 270 -14.32 17.67 -0.94
CA ALA A 270 -13.20 18.61 -0.84
C ALA A 270 -13.66 20.03 -0.49
N ALA A 271 -14.74 20.51 -1.11
CA ALA A 271 -15.31 21.85 -0.81
C ALA A 271 -15.86 21.89 0.63
N TRP A 272 -16.48 20.84 1.11
CA TRP A 272 -16.95 20.72 2.49
C TRP A 272 -15.77 20.81 3.49
N TYR A 273 -14.68 20.08 3.24
CA TYR A 273 -13.49 20.10 4.11
C TYR A 273 -12.87 21.52 4.19
N HIS A 274 -12.85 22.25 3.09
CA HIS A 274 -12.28 23.59 3.01
C HIS A 274 -13.28 24.71 3.30
N GLU A 275 -14.47 24.39 3.82
CA GLU A 275 -15.50 25.37 4.19
C GLU A 275 -15.93 26.29 3.03
N GLN A 276 -16.00 25.72 1.80
CA GLN A 276 -16.35 26.46 0.59
C GLN A 276 -17.80 26.24 0.14
N LEU A 277 -18.61 25.51 0.91
CA LEU A 277 -20.02 25.30 0.61
C LEU A 277 -20.92 26.37 1.26
N PRO A 278 -22.13 26.62 0.73
CA PRO A 278 -23.15 27.41 1.39
C PRO A 278 -23.46 26.88 2.81
N ALA A 279 -23.78 27.78 3.76
CA ALA A 279 -23.92 27.43 5.16
C ALA A 279 -24.91 26.29 5.45
N GLU A 280 -25.99 26.20 4.67
CA GLU A 280 -27.00 25.13 4.80
C GLU A 280 -26.48 23.74 4.41
N LEU A 281 -25.44 23.64 3.58
CA LEU A 281 -24.75 22.40 3.22
C LEU A 281 -23.53 22.15 4.11
N GLN A 282 -22.80 23.23 4.42
CA GLN A 282 -21.57 23.16 5.22
C GLN A 282 -21.80 22.59 6.63
N ASN A 283 -22.95 22.89 7.23
CA ASN A 283 -23.29 22.46 8.59
C ASN A 283 -23.86 21.01 8.67
N ARG A 284 -23.91 20.30 7.57
CA ARG A 284 -24.39 18.91 7.53
C ARG A 284 -23.25 17.91 7.73
N GLU A 285 -23.58 16.74 8.25
CA GLU A 285 -22.66 15.60 8.26
C GLU A 285 -22.29 15.22 6.81
N LEU A 286 -21.00 15.02 6.55
CA LEU A 286 -20.51 14.81 5.20
C LEU A 286 -21.17 13.63 4.49
N GLU A 287 -21.33 12.48 5.17
CA GLU A 287 -21.90 11.27 4.57
C GLU A 287 -23.39 11.43 4.17
N GLU A 288 -24.14 12.22 4.95
CA GLU A 288 -25.51 12.56 4.60
C GLU A 288 -25.56 13.48 3.37
N LEU A 289 -24.68 14.50 3.34
CA LEU A 289 -24.56 15.38 2.19
C LEU A 289 -24.15 14.62 0.93
N LEU A 290 -23.15 13.74 1.02
CA LEU A 290 -22.70 12.94 -0.11
C LEU A 290 -23.79 12.02 -0.64
N THR A 291 -24.64 11.47 0.21
CA THR A 291 -25.81 10.66 -0.23
C THR A 291 -26.76 11.46 -1.12
N GLU A 292 -27.02 12.73 -0.78
CA GLU A 292 -27.83 13.63 -1.60
C GLU A 292 -27.14 13.96 -2.94
N VAL A 293 -25.85 14.30 -2.90
CA VAL A 293 -25.10 14.67 -4.10
C VAL A 293 -24.92 13.49 -5.04
N GLU A 294 -24.74 12.29 -4.52
CA GLU A 294 -24.71 11.05 -5.33
C GLU A 294 -26.03 10.83 -6.06
N ALA A 295 -27.18 11.09 -5.38
CA ALA A 295 -28.48 11.02 -6.03
C ALA A 295 -28.62 12.09 -7.12
N TYR A 296 -28.27 13.34 -6.82
CA TYR A 296 -28.26 14.43 -7.81
C TYR A 296 -27.37 14.11 -9.02
N THR A 297 -26.19 13.54 -8.78
CA THR A 297 -25.26 13.15 -9.84
C THR A 297 -25.89 12.14 -10.81
N ARG A 298 -26.60 11.10 -10.30
CA ARG A 298 -27.23 10.08 -11.13
C ARG A 298 -28.51 10.54 -11.82
N GLU A 299 -29.32 11.31 -11.11
CA GLU A 299 -30.71 11.59 -11.50
C GLU A 299 -30.85 12.90 -12.28
N GLU A 300 -29.91 13.86 -12.08
CA GLU A 300 -30.01 15.18 -12.68
C GLU A 300 -28.77 15.56 -13.53
N LEU A 301 -27.55 15.47 -12.96
CA LEU A 301 -26.34 15.93 -13.66
C LEU A 301 -26.01 15.02 -14.85
N LEU A 302 -25.91 13.73 -14.68
CA LEU A 302 -25.56 12.78 -15.74
C LEU A 302 -26.58 12.80 -16.88
N PRO A 303 -27.90 12.77 -16.65
CA PRO A 303 -28.90 12.95 -17.71
C PRO A 303 -28.75 14.29 -18.46
N ALA A 304 -28.52 15.41 -17.75
CA ALA A 304 -28.31 16.70 -18.39
C ALA A 304 -27.05 16.69 -19.29
N LEU A 305 -25.94 16.16 -18.82
CA LEU A 305 -24.72 16.02 -19.63
C LEU A 305 -24.94 15.16 -20.89
N SER A 306 -25.78 14.14 -20.80
CA SER A 306 -26.09 13.28 -21.95
C SER A 306 -26.83 13.99 -23.08
N MET A 307 -27.51 15.11 -22.82
CA MET A 307 -28.22 15.90 -23.82
C MET A 307 -27.28 16.76 -24.68
N GLY A 308 -26.08 17.06 -24.20
CA GLY A 308 -25.09 17.88 -24.93
C GLY A 308 -25.68 19.20 -25.42
N MET A 309 -25.57 19.50 -26.71
CA MET A 309 -26.09 20.75 -27.28
C MET A 309 -27.62 20.81 -27.34
N SER A 310 -28.34 19.73 -27.10
CA SER A 310 -29.81 19.72 -27.04
C SER A 310 -30.38 20.15 -25.70
N LEU A 311 -29.51 20.32 -24.68
CA LEU A 311 -29.89 20.87 -23.38
C LEU A 311 -30.25 22.34 -23.54
N ASP A 312 -31.51 22.73 -23.21
CA ASP A 312 -31.93 24.13 -23.26
C ASP A 312 -31.17 25.03 -22.29
N GLU A 313 -31.06 26.33 -22.62
CA GLU A 313 -30.26 27.28 -21.88
C GLU A 313 -30.73 27.50 -20.43
N ASP A 314 -32.02 27.43 -20.17
CA ASP A 314 -32.54 27.62 -18.82
C ASP A 314 -32.21 26.41 -17.95
N ARG A 315 -32.37 25.20 -18.49
CA ARG A 315 -31.96 23.97 -17.81
C ARG A 315 -30.44 23.92 -17.59
N ARG A 316 -29.65 24.35 -18.57
CA ARG A 316 -28.20 24.44 -18.48
C ARG A 316 -27.75 25.31 -17.31
N ARG A 317 -28.40 26.50 -17.14
CA ARG A 317 -28.13 27.41 -16.00
C ARG A 317 -28.54 26.76 -14.67
N GLN A 318 -29.71 26.14 -14.59
CA GLN A 318 -30.17 25.46 -13.37
C GLN A 318 -29.19 24.36 -12.91
N VAL A 319 -28.67 23.56 -13.86
CA VAL A 319 -27.67 22.52 -13.57
C VAL A 319 -26.37 23.13 -13.11
N ALA A 320 -25.89 24.22 -13.74
CA ALA A 320 -24.68 24.93 -13.32
C ALA A 320 -24.82 25.53 -11.92
N GLU A 321 -25.96 26.14 -11.60
CA GLU A 321 -26.25 26.71 -10.27
C GLU A 321 -26.28 25.62 -9.18
N ALA A 322 -26.93 24.48 -9.47
CA ALA A 322 -27.00 23.37 -8.53
C ALA A 322 -25.61 22.73 -8.31
N ALA A 323 -24.84 22.48 -9.37
CA ALA A 323 -23.50 21.94 -9.29
C ALA A 323 -22.52 22.91 -8.57
N ALA A 324 -22.68 24.22 -8.79
CA ALA A 324 -21.93 25.25 -8.07
C ALA A 324 -22.16 25.19 -6.55
N ARG A 325 -23.41 25.02 -6.11
CA ARG A 325 -23.74 24.89 -4.68
C ARG A 325 -23.04 23.70 -4.01
N TYR A 326 -22.83 22.60 -4.76
CA TYR A 326 -22.20 21.38 -4.25
C TYR A 326 -20.68 21.37 -4.38
N SER A 327 -20.08 22.16 -5.28
CA SER A 327 -18.65 22.07 -5.59
C SER A 327 -17.77 23.19 -5.05
N GLY A 328 -18.36 24.29 -4.56
CA GLY A 328 -17.60 25.49 -4.18
C GLY A 328 -17.04 26.30 -5.37
N LEU A 329 -17.19 25.81 -6.61
CA LEU A 329 -16.96 26.57 -7.84
C LEU A 329 -18.19 27.45 -8.13
N SER A 330 -18.03 28.55 -8.86
CA SER A 330 -19.15 29.40 -9.28
C SER A 330 -19.96 28.75 -10.44
N ALA A 331 -21.23 29.14 -10.59
CA ALA A 331 -22.04 28.72 -11.72
C ALA A 331 -21.44 29.12 -13.08
N GLN A 332 -20.74 30.28 -13.13
CA GLN A 332 -20.04 30.72 -14.34
C GLN A 332 -18.88 29.78 -14.69
N GLU A 333 -18.09 29.32 -13.71
CA GLU A 333 -17.03 28.34 -13.95
C GLU A 333 -17.59 27.01 -14.48
N TRP A 334 -18.73 26.54 -13.96
CA TRP A 334 -19.42 25.36 -14.51
C TRP A 334 -19.86 25.58 -15.96
N LEU A 335 -20.42 26.76 -16.29
CA LEU A 335 -20.81 27.09 -17.67
C LEU A 335 -19.62 27.20 -18.62
N ASP A 336 -18.54 27.87 -18.19
CA ASP A 336 -17.33 28.06 -18.99
C ASP A 336 -16.61 26.73 -19.27
N ASN A 337 -16.76 25.76 -18.39
CA ASN A 337 -16.25 24.39 -18.56
C ASN A 337 -17.29 23.42 -19.17
N ASN A 338 -18.34 23.90 -19.83
CA ASN A 338 -19.40 23.10 -20.43
C ASN A 338 -20.04 22.08 -19.48
N LEU A 339 -20.22 22.42 -18.21
CA LEU A 339 -20.72 21.57 -17.12
C LEU A 339 -19.81 20.39 -16.76
N THR A 340 -18.58 20.37 -17.22
CA THR A 340 -17.61 19.28 -17.01
C THR A 340 -16.23 19.75 -16.56
N PRO A 341 -16.11 20.58 -15.49
CA PRO A 341 -14.81 21.01 -15.02
C PRO A 341 -13.92 19.80 -14.72
N THR A 342 -12.65 19.90 -15.09
CA THR A 342 -11.68 18.83 -14.83
C THR A 342 -11.25 18.82 -13.37
N THR A 343 -10.69 17.72 -12.91
CA THR A 343 -10.10 17.64 -11.56
C THR A 343 -8.94 18.61 -11.40
N ASP A 344 -8.08 18.77 -12.42
CA ASP A 344 -6.96 19.75 -12.40
C ASP A 344 -7.47 21.17 -12.22
N TYR A 345 -8.52 21.54 -12.98
CA TYR A 345 -9.17 22.83 -12.83
C TYR A 345 -9.70 23.03 -11.39
N PHE A 346 -10.40 22.02 -10.85
CA PHE A 346 -10.95 22.06 -9.50
C PHE A 346 -9.85 22.23 -8.44
N TRP A 347 -8.75 21.45 -8.52
CA TRP A 347 -7.64 21.57 -7.56
C TRP A 347 -6.98 22.95 -7.58
N LYS A 348 -6.95 23.59 -8.74
CA LYS A 348 -6.39 24.93 -8.92
C LYS A 348 -7.31 26.03 -8.44
N HIS A 349 -8.63 25.84 -8.58
CA HIS A 349 -9.61 26.92 -8.44
C HIS A 349 -10.39 26.93 -7.12
N LEU A 350 -10.53 25.80 -6.43
CA LEU A 350 -11.33 25.68 -5.19
C LEU A 350 -10.96 26.77 -4.15
N LEU A 351 -9.67 27.01 -3.93
CA LEU A 351 -9.15 27.98 -2.95
C LEU A 351 -8.52 29.21 -3.62
N ARG A 352 -8.91 29.50 -4.84
CA ARG A 352 -8.46 30.70 -5.56
C ARG A 352 -9.23 31.94 -5.08
N GLY A 353 -8.51 33.06 -4.90
CA GLY A 353 -9.02 34.34 -4.39
C GLY A 353 -8.25 34.79 -3.16
N GLU A 354 -8.15 36.10 -2.94
CA GLU A 354 -7.44 36.67 -1.78
C GLU A 354 -8.10 36.26 -0.45
N ASP A 355 -9.43 36.20 -0.43
CA ASP A 355 -10.26 35.72 0.68
C ASP A 355 -10.06 34.22 1.00
N ARG A 356 -9.65 33.42 0.03
CA ARG A 356 -9.38 32.00 0.14
C ARG A 356 -7.89 31.65 0.24
N GLY A 357 -7.00 32.66 0.15
CA GLY A 357 -5.55 32.51 0.31
C GLY A 357 -4.77 32.09 -0.93
N ASN A 358 -5.40 31.95 -2.10
CA ASN A 358 -4.78 31.48 -3.36
C ASN A 358 -3.98 30.19 -3.23
N TYR A 359 -4.50 29.21 -2.51
CA TYR A 359 -3.93 27.88 -2.41
C TYR A 359 -4.46 26.96 -3.51
N THR A 360 -3.69 25.94 -3.84
CA THR A 360 -4.15 24.75 -4.56
C THR A 360 -4.44 23.63 -3.57
N VAL A 361 -5.21 22.63 -3.97
CA VAL A 361 -5.46 21.43 -3.16
C VAL A 361 -4.79 20.20 -3.75
N GLY A 362 -4.44 19.25 -2.90
CA GLY A 362 -3.72 18.06 -3.31
C GLY A 362 -4.55 17.12 -4.20
N ARG A 363 -3.89 16.47 -5.15
CA ARG A 363 -4.49 15.51 -6.07
C ARG A 363 -4.86 14.19 -5.38
N LEU A 364 -3.90 13.62 -4.63
CA LEU A 364 -4.09 12.35 -3.92
C LEU A 364 -4.80 12.53 -2.57
N ASP A 365 -4.78 13.75 -2.04
CA ASP A 365 -5.52 14.11 -0.82
C ASP A 365 -5.81 15.61 -0.83
N SER A 366 -7.04 15.96 -1.16
CA SER A 366 -7.45 17.37 -1.29
C SER A 366 -7.51 18.12 0.04
N ARG A 367 -7.26 17.50 1.20
CA ARG A 367 -7.07 18.19 2.48
C ARG A 367 -5.76 18.97 2.52
N TYR A 368 -4.73 18.53 1.77
CA TYR A 368 -3.44 19.20 1.66
C TYR A 368 -3.53 20.43 0.77
N ARG A 369 -2.80 21.48 1.15
CA ARG A 369 -2.72 22.74 0.40
C ARG A 369 -1.34 22.90 -0.23
N GLY A 370 -1.32 23.44 -1.44
CA GLY A 370 -0.10 23.81 -2.17
C GLY A 370 -0.03 25.29 -2.44
N ILE A 371 1.18 25.78 -2.70
CA ILE A 371 1.45 27.17 -3.10
C ILE A 371 2.10 27.13 -4.48
N ASP A 372 1.36 27.54 -5.48
CA ASP A 372 1.86 27.63 -6.85
C ASP A 372 2.61 28.94 -7.11
N ALA A 373 3.47 28.94 -8.13
CA ALA A 373 4.19 30.13 -8.54
C ALA A 373 3.24 31.23 -9.04
N GLN A 374 2.09 30.85 -9.60
CA GLN A 374 1.09 31.76 -10.15
C GLN A 374 -0.32 31.30 -9.78
N ALA A 375 -1.20 32.24 -9.41
CA ALA A 375 -2.61 31.96 -9.20
C ALA A 375 -3.37 31.65 -10.51
N ALA A 376 -2.84 32.05 -11.66
CA ALA A 376 -3.40 31.79 -12.97
C ALA A 376 -3.11 30.35 -13.45
N GLY A 377 -3.86 29.90 -14.47
CA GLY A 377 -3.73 28.54 -15.05
C GLY A 377 -4.81 27.60 -14.56
N ASP A 378 -4.85 26.40 -15.15
CA ASP A 378 -5.93 25.41 -14.97
C ASP A 378 -5.46 24.14 -14.25
N SER A 379 -4.21 24.11 -13.77
CA SER A 379 -3.65 22.97 -13.02
C SER A 379 -2.64 23.44 -11.97
N PRO A 380 -2.50 22.71 -10.85
CA PRO A 380 -1.42 22.93 -9.89
C PRO A 380 -0.04 22.68 -10.49
N ASP A 381 0.98 23.37 -9.97
CA ASP A 381 2.38 23.20 -10.39
C ASP A 381 2.96 21.86 -9.91
N TYR A 382 2.46 21.31 -8.80
CA TYR A 382 2.93 20.08 -8.18
C TYR A 382 1.87 19.45 -7.27
N ASN A 383 2.10 18.19 -6.88
CA ASN A 383 1.26 17.47 -5.91
C ASN A 383 1.78 17.75 -4.49
N SER A 384 1.09 18.60 -3.75
CA SER A 384 1.50 19.09 -2.42
C SER A 384 1.58 17.98 -1.37
N GLU A 385 0.63 17.05 -1.41
CA GLU A 385 0.57 15.88 -0.54
C GLU A 385 1.71 14.90 -0.79
N LEU A 386 1.96 14.55 -2.06
CA LEU A 386 3.00 13.59 -2.42
C LEU A 386 4.39 14.08 -2.02
N THR A 387 4.67 15.38 -2.23
CA THR A 387 5.92 16.00 -1.81
C THR A 387 6.09 15.89 -0.29
N SER A 388 5.03 16.17 0.48
CA SER A 388 5.04 16.05 1.93
C SER A 388 5.30 14.61 2.39
N TRP A 389 4.65 13.62 1.77
CA TRP A 389 4.80 12.21 2.14
C TRP A 389 6.19 11.65 1.84
N LEU A 390 6.79 12.01 0.70
CA LEU A 390 8.13 11.56 0.34
C LEU A 390 9.20 11.95 1.37
N HIS A 391 9.03 13.08 2.05
CA HIS A 391 9.92 13.51 3.13
C HIS A 391 9.96 12.53 4.30
N SER A 392 8.87 11.84 4.60
CA SER A 392 8.78 10.88 5.70
C SER A 392 9.08 9.45 5.25
N PHE A 393 8.46 9.01 4.16
CA PHE A 393 8.56 7.62 3.70
C PHE A 393 9.95 7.24 3.20
N THR A 394 10.62 8.11 2.46
CA THR A 394 11.93 7.80 1.88
C THR A 394 13.00 7.54 2.95
N PRO A 395 13.23 8.42 3.94
CA PRO A 395 14.18 8.11 5.00
C PRO A 395 13.74 6.94 5.87
N ALA A 396 12.44 6.81 6.15
CA ALA A 396 11.91 5.75 7.01
C ALA A 396 12.14 4.35 6.42
N ILE A 397 11.81 4.12 5.14
CA ILE A 397 11.99 2.80 4.51
C ILE A 397 13.47 2.43 4.38
N ASN A 398 14.32 3.40 4.04
CA ASN A 398 15.76 3.17 3.92
C ASN A 398 16.40 2.82 5.27
N TYR A 399 16.01 3.51 6.35
CA TYR A 399 16.43 3.18 7.69
C TYR A 399 15.92 1.81 8.12
N TYR A 400 14.62 1.55 7.94
CA TYR A 400 13.99 0.32 8.39
C TYR A 400 14.60 -0.92 7.76
N LEU A 401 14.68 -0.96 6.42
CA LEU A 401 15.20 -2.12 5.72
C LEU A 401 16.69 -2.34 5.96
N ARG A 402 17.51 -1.27 5.99
CA ARG A 402 18.96 -1.40 6.12
C ARG A 402 19.44 -1.55 7.55
N GLU A 403 18.88 -0.76 8.49
CA GLU A 403 19.39 -0.72 9.86
C GLU A 403 18.60 -1.64 10.81
N GLU A 404 17.26 -1.62 10.78
CA GLU A 404 16.47 -2.49 11.65
C GLU A 404 16.39 -3.94 11.14
N LEU A 405 16.16 -4.14 9.83
CA LEU A 405 16.05 -5.48 9.25
C LEU A 405 17.38 -6.04 8.72
N GLY A 406 18.42 -5.21 8.60
CA GLY A 406 19.75 -5.64 8.20
C GLY A 406 19.92 -5.94 6.71
N PHE A 407 18.99 -5.55 5.84
CA PHE A 407 19.10 -5.71 4.39
C PHE A 407 20.01 -4.64 3.80
N ARG A 408 21.33 -4.82 3.96
CA ARG A 408 22.35 -3.85 3.57
C ARG A 408 22.71 -3.99 2.10
N THR A 409 22.50 -2.92 1.36
CA THR A 409 22.79 -2.84 -0.08
C THR A 409 23.05 -1.40 -0.48
N ASP A 410 23.92 -1.20 -1.50
CA ASP A 410 24.15 0.09 -2.17
C ASP A 410 23.13 0.36 -3.30
N LEU A 411 22.18 -0.54 -3.52
CA LEU A 411 21.08 -0.28 -4.45
C LEU A 411 20.21 0.87 -3.92
N GLU A 412 19.81 1.74 -4.81
CA GLU A 412 18.79 2.74 -4.52
C GLU A 412 17.43 2.06 -4.29
N TYR A 413 16.72 2.47 -3.25
CA TYR A 413 15.33 2.07 -3.05
C TYR A 413 14.44 2.92 -3.97
N ASN A 414 13.96 2.34 -5.05
CA ASN A 414 13.08 3.03 -6.01
C ASN A 414 11.69 3.21 -5.39
N MET A 415 11.42 4.40 -4.83
CA MET A 415 10.07 4.78 -4.40
C MET A 415 9.10 4.70 -5.58
N PHE A 416 9.55 5.21 -6.73
CA PHE A 416 8.93 5.05 -8.04
C PHE A 416 9.98 4.56 -9.04
N GLY A 417 9.76 3.38 -9.59
CA GLY A 417 10.71 2.73 -10.49
C GLY A 417 10.50 3.05 -11.97
N PRO A 418 11.52 2.81 -12.82
CA PRO A 418 11.47 3.08 -14.26
C PRO A 418 10.73 1.95 -15.01
N VAL A 419 9.40 1.98 -14.95
CA VAL A 419 8.52 0.94 -15.55
C VAL A 419 7.86 1.39 -16.87
N TYR A 420 7.96 2.67 -17.22
CA TYR A 420 7.37 3.20 -18.44
C TYR A 420 8.26 2.98 -19.69
N PRO A 421 7.68 2.84 -20.91
CA PRO A 421 6.25 2.81 -21.19
C PRO A 421 5.56 1.60 -20.58
N TRP A 422 4.28 1.75 -20.23
CA TRP A 422 3.44 0.71 -19.62
C TRP A 422 2.30 0.36 -20.59
N ASP A 423 2.19 -0.92 -20.96
CA ASP A 423 1.12 -1.39 -21.82
C ASP A 423 -0.17 -1.59 -21.04
N ARG A 424 -1.21 -0.81 -21.40
CA ARG A 424 -2.57 -0.91 -20.83
C ARG A 424 -3.55 -1.60 -21.77
N SER A 425 -3.09 -2.05 -22.92
CA SER A 425 -3.95 -2.72 -23.88
C SER A 425 -4.52 -4.02 -23.30
N GLY A 426 -5.80 -4.24 -23.53
CA GLY A 426 -6.47 -5.46 -23.09
C GLY A 426 -6.69 -5.56 -21.56
N ASP A 427 -6.72 -4.45 -20.82
CA ASP A 427 -7.11 -4.46 -19.40
C ASP A 427 -8.54 -5.00 -19.25
N GLN A 428 -8.65 -6.19 -18.68
CA GLN A 428 -9.90 -6.89 -18.37
C GLN A 428 -9.96 -7.27 -16.87
N THR A 429 -9.26 -6.53 -16.02
CA THR A 429 -9.03 -6.95 -14.63
C THR A 429 -10.30 -6.97 -13.79
N GLY A 430 -11.27 -6.08 -14.02
CA GLY A 430 -12.59 -6.17 -13.38
C GLY A 430 -13.40 -7.37 -13.87
N PRO A 431 -13.60 -7.56 -15.18
CA PRO A 431 -14.16 -8.81 -15.73
C PRO A 431 -13.47 -10.08 -15.19
N ASN A 432 -12.15 -10.07 -15.07
CA ASN A 432 -11.38 -11.17 -14.49
C ASN A 432 -11.72 -11.41 -13.01
N LEU A 433 -11.77 -10.37 -12.20
CA LEU A 433 -12.17 -10.46 -10.79
C LEU A 433 -13.60 -11.00 -10.67
N ARG A 434 -14.52 -10.48 -11.48
CA ARG A 434 -15.90 -10.99 -11.53
C ARG A 434 -15.95 -12.46 -11.89
N GLN A 435 -15.14 -12.92 -12.86
CA GLN A 435 -15.07 -14.31 -13.26
C GLN A 435 -14.50 -15.19 -12.15
N ALA A 436 -13.42 -14.74 -11.48
CA ALA A 436 -12.84 -15.43 -10.33
C ALA A 436 -13.89 -15.62 -9.22
N MET A 437 -14.68 -14.59 -8.91
CA MET A 437 -15.78 -14.67 -7.94
C MET A 437 -16.88 -15.64 -8.39
N ALA A 438 -17.18 -15.69 -9.69
CA ALA A 438 -18.19 -16.61 -10.22
C ALA A 438 -17.76 -18.08 -10.15
N GLN A 439 -16.48 -18.36 -10.29
CA GLN A 439 -15.91 -19.70 -10.18
C GLN A 439 -15.64 -20.11 -8.73
N ASN A 440 -15.43 -19.15 -7.83
CA ASN A 440 -15.07 -19.37 -6.43
C ASN A 440 -16.11 -18.72 -5.49
N PRO A 441 -17.03 -19.50 -4.92
CA PRO A 441 -18.08 -18.98 -4.02
C PRO A 441 -17.54 -18.47 -2.68
N TYR A 442 -16.28 -18.74 -2.34
CA TYR A 442 -15.62 -18.26 -1.11
C TYR A 442 -14.92 -16.91 -1.29
N LEU A 443 -14.78 -16.41 -2.53
CA LEU A 443 -14.09 -15.16 -2.78
C LEU A 443 -14.99 -13.96 -2.50
N ASN A 444 -14.57 -13.11 -1.56
CA ASN A 444 -15.21 -11.85 -1.20
C ASN A 444 -14.35 -10.67 -1.64
N VAL A 445 -14.95 -9.49 -1.82
CA VAL A 445 -14.28 -8.24 -2.21
C VAL A 445 -14.66 -7.13 -1.24
N LEU A 446 -13.63 -6.43 -0.73
CA LEU A 446 -13.76 -5.20 0.06
C LEU A 446 -13.15 -4.04 -0.74
N ILE A 447 -13.90 -2.95 -0.91
CA ILE A 447 -13.39 -1.68 -1.41
C ILE A 447 -13.25 -0.70 -0.25
N GLN A 448 -12.10 -0.05 -0.16
CA GLN A 448 -11.78 0.99 0.82
C GLN A 448 -11.34 2.26 0.07
N SER A 449 -11.99 3.40 0.29
CA SER A 449 -11.68 4.66 -0.39
C SER A 449 -11.81 5.86 0.53
N GLY A 450 -10.88 6.82 0.39
CA GLY A 450 -10.98 8.11 1.05
C GLY A 450 -11.89 9.08 0.28
N TYR A 451 -12.69 9.86 1.01
CA TYR A 451 -13.60 10.84 0.40
C TYR A 451 -12.89 12.01 -0.29
N PHE A 452 -11.64 12.29 0.11
CA PHE A 452 -10.83 13.41 -0.38
C PHE A 452 -9.79 13.01 -1.44
N ASP A 453 -9.90 11.77 -1.98
CA ASP A 453 -9.05 11.28 -3.07
C ASP A 453 -9.56 11.82 -4.41
N GLY A 454 -8.76 12.68 -5.05
CA GLY A 454 -9.08 13.22 -6.37
C GLY A 454 -8.44 12.45 -7.52
N ALA A 455 -7.56 11.51 -7.24
CA ALA A 455 -6.90 10.68 -8.26
C ALA A 455 -7.75 9.45 -8.65
N THR A 456 -8.33 8.78 -7.65
CA THR A 456 -9.24 7.66 -7.82
C THR A 456 -10.41 7.85 -6.86
N ASN A 457 -11.32 8.76 -7.24
CA ASN A 457 -12.33 9.24 -6.32
C ASN A 457 -13.28 8.11 -5.83
N TYR A 458 -13.78 8.28 -4.61
CA TYR A 458 -14.60 7.27 -3.92
C TYR A 458 -15.89 6.93 -4.68
N TYR A 459 -16.45 7.86 -5.45
CA TYR A 459 -17.67 7.61 -6.19
C TYR A 459 -17.42 6.76 -7.43
N ASP A 460 -16.26 6.92 -8.08
CA ASP A 460 -15.80 5.98 -9.11
C ASP A 460 -15.54 4.59 -8.53
N ALA A 461 -15.05 4.49 -7.29
CA ALA A 461 -14.92 3.21 -6.60
C ALA A 461 -16.28 2.53 -6.37
N LYS A 462 -17.33 3.30 -6.01
CA LYS A 462 -18.72 2.81 -5.95
C LYS A 462 -19.25 2.41 -7.34
N TYR A 463 -18.93 3.19 -8.38
CA TYR A 463 -19.28 2.86 -9.76
C TYR A 463 -18.68 1.51 -10.17
N ASN A 464 -17.41 1.28 -9.90
CA ASN A 464 -16.77 -0.02 -10.13
C ASN A 464 -17.51 -1.16 -9.42
N LEU A 465 -17.87 -0.97 -8.13
CA LEU A 465 -18.61 -1.96 -7.35
C LEU A 465 -19.94 -2.35 -8.01
N TRP A 466 -20.70 -1.36 -8.49
CA TRP A 466 -21.99 -1.59 -9.14
C TRP A 466 -21.85 -2.27 -10.49
N HIS A 467 -20.76 -2.02 -11.21
CA HIS A 467 -20.53 -2.54 -12.57
C HIS A 467 -19.65 -3.80 -12.60
N LEU A 468 -19.07 -4.19 -11.46
CA LEU A 468 -18.37 -5.46 -11.33
C LEU A 468 -19.33 -6.65 -11.51
N ASP A 469 -20.51 -6.59 -10.92
CA ASP A 469 -21.60 -7.56 -11.15
C ASP A 469 -22.96 -6.86 -11.35
N PRO A 470 -23.28 -6.37 -12.56
CA PRO A 470 -24.55 -5.71 -12.83
C PRO A 470 -25.79 -6.59 -12.61
N SER A 471 -25.60 -7.93 -12.56
CA SER A 471 -26.69 -8.86 -12.25
C SER A 471 -27.11 -8.83 -10.78
N GLY A 472 -26.26 -8.31 -9.89
CA GLY A 472 -26.46 -8.26 -8.44
C GLY A 472 -26.42 -9.62 -7.73
N ARG A 473 -26.04 -10.71 -8.41
CA ARG A 473 -26.01 -12.06 -7.82
C ARG A 473 -24.88 -12.26 -6.82
N MET A 474 -23.85 -11.43 -6.88
CA MET A 474 -22.70 -11.48 -5.98
C MET A 474 -22.69 -10.34 -4.96
N ARG A 475 -23.81 -9.57 -4.85
CA ARG A 475 -23.91 -8.37 -4.00
C ARG A 475 -23.48 -8.63 -2.56
N ASP A 476 -23.88 -9.76 -1.98
CA ASP A 476 -23.58 -10.10 -0.58
C ASP A 476 -22.08 -10.38 -0.31
N ARG A 477 -21.28 -10.51 -1.38
CA ARG A 477 -19.83 -10.71 -1.32
C ARG A 477 -19.02 -9.47 -1.70
N LEU A 478 -19.70 -8.34 -1.95
CA LEU A 478 -19.13 -7.06 -2.31
C LEU A 478 -19.41 -6.04 -1.22
N SER A 479 -18.40 -5.37 -0.73
CA SER A 479 -18.54 -4.35 0.32
C SER A 479 -17.72 -3.10 0.01
N PHE A 480 -18.20 -1.94 0.49
CA PHE A 480 -17.56 -0.65 0.35
C PHE A 480 -17.45 0.03 1.73
N LYS A 481 -16.30 0.67 1.96
CA LYS A 481 -16.03 1.50 3.13
C LYS A 481 -15.42 2.83 2.69
N GLY A 482 -15.97 3.93 3.19
CA GLY A 482 -15.47 5.28 2.98
C GLY A 482 -14.78 5.82 4.23
N TYR A 483 -13.78 6.71 4.05
CA TYR A 483 -12.98 7.27 5.13
C TYR A 483 -12.76 8.77 4.93
N PHE A 484 -12.59 9.52 6.04
CA PHE A 484 -12.35 10.96 6.06
C PHE A 484 -10.90 11.32 5.74
N SER A 485 -10.37 10.75 4.67
CA SER A 485 -8.99 10.89 4.23
C SER A 485 -8.92 10.85 2.70
N GLY A 486 -7.71 10.96 2.13
CA GLY A 486 -7.48 10.88 0.68
C GLY A 486 -7.11 9.48 0.19
N HIS A 487 -6.25 9.42 -0.84
CA HIS A 487 -5.82 8.21 -1.54
C HIS A 487 -5.18 7.17 -0.62
N MET A 488 -4.28 7.60 0.23
CA MET A 488 -3.72 6.80 1.33
C MET A 488 -4.58 7.04 2.58
N MET A 489 -5.81 6.48 2.60
CA MET A 489 -6.81 6.76 3.62
C MET A 489 -6.32 6.43 5.04
N TYR A 490 -5.34 5.57 5.16
CA TYR A 490 -4.72 5.13 6.41
C TYR A 490 -3.72 6.13 7.01
N LEU A 491 -3.42 7.28 6.37
CA LEU A 491 -2.52 8.28 6.94
C LEU A 491 -3.17 9.08 8.07
N ARG A 492 -4.46 9.29 8.03
CA ARG A 492 -5.19 9.88 9.16
C ARG A 492 -5.44 8.83 10.23
N ARG A 493 -4.99 9.10 11.47
CA ARG A 493 -4.98 8.10 12.54
C ARG A 493 -6.35 7.46 12.85
N PRO A 494 -7.47 8.21 12.96
CA PRO A 494 -8.79 7.59 13.14
C PRO A 494 -9.19 6.66 11.99
N ASP A 495 -8.82 7.02 10.76
CA ASP A 495 -9.12 6.20 9.59
C ASP A 495 -8.19 4.98 9.48
N LEU A 496 -6.94 5.10 9.93
CA LEU A 496 -6.03 3.95 10.07
C LEU A 496 -6.61 2.87 11.00
N GLU A 497 -7.14 3.28 12.15
CA GLU A 497 -7.81 2.39 13.09
C GLU A 497 -9.03 1.75 12.46
N ALA A 498 -9.96 2.56 11.95
CA ALA A 498 -11.21 2.10 11.34
C ALA A 498 -10.96 1.17 10.13
N ALA A 499 -10.01 1.52 9.25
CA ALA A 499 -9.70 0.74 8.06
C ALA A 499 -9.08 -0.63 8.39
N ASN A 500 -8.22 -0.70 9.42
CA ASN A 500 -7.67 -1.98 9.88
C ASN A 500 -8.73 -2.81 10.62
N ASP A 501 -9.67 -2.20 11.33
CA ASP A 501 -10.79 -2.93 11.96
C ASP A 501 -11.74 -3.49 10.91
N ASP A 502 -12.08 -2.73 9.87
CA ASP A 502 -12.85 -3.22 8.73
C ASP A 502 -12.12 -4.36 8.00
N LEU A 503 -10.81 -4.25 7.81
CA LEU A 503 -9.98 -5.32 7.20
C LEU A 503 -9.94 -6.57 8.09
N ARG A 504 -9.82 -6.44 9.42
CA ARG A 504 -9.92 -7.57 10.37
C ARG A 504 -11.27 -8.27 10.26
N ALA A 505 -12.35 -7.49 10.26
CA ALA A 505 -13.70 -8.02 10.12
C ALA A 505 -13.86 -8.76 8.79
N PHE A 506 -13.39 -8.17 7.69
CA PHE A 506 -13.39 -8.77 6.36
C PHE A 506 -12.62 -10.09 6.31
N ILE A 507 -11.40 -10.13 6.83
CA ILE A 507 -10.60 -11.36 6.90
C ILE A 507 -11.36 -12.44 7.67
N ARG A 508 -11.86 -12.13 8.89
CA ARG A 508 -12.56 -13.09 9.74
C ARG A 508 -13.82 -13.64 9.09
N THR A 509 -14.63 -12.79 8.45
CA THR A 509 -15.88 -13.19 7.80
C THR A 509 -15.67 -13.94 6.49
N SER A 510 -14.53 -13.76 5.84
CA SER A 510 -14.16 -14.45 4.60
C SER A 510 -13.41 -15.76 4.85
N LEU A 511 -13.14 -16.15 6.09
CA LEU A 511 -12.56 -17.45 6.37
C LEU A 511 -13.60 -18.55 6.10
N PRO A 512 -13.15 -19.70 5.51
CA PRO A 512 -14.04 -20.84 5.32
C PRO A 512 -14.52 -21.36 6.68
N GLY A 513 -15.83 -21.40 6.88
CA GLY A 513 -16.45 -22.07 8.01
C GLY A 513 -16.59 -23.57 7.74
N ASP A 514 -17.27 -24.28 8.66
CA ASP A 514 -17.55 -25.74 8.52
C ASP A 514 -18.59 -26.06 7.43
N ARG A 515 -19.17 -25.05 6.79
CA ARG A 515 -20.18 -25.22 5.74
C ARG A 515 -19.58 -25.02 4.36
N SER A 516 -19.87 -25.97 3.45
CA SER A 516 -19.52 -25.78 2.04
C SER A 516 -20.35 -24.65 1.42
N ALA A 517 -19.71 -23.72 0.74
CA ALA A 517 -20.39 -22.72 -0.10
C ALA A 517 -21.00 -23.43 -1.33
N ARG A 518 -22.23 -23.04 -1.67
CA ARG A 518 -22.97 -23.55 -2.85
C ARG A 518 -23.70 -22.39 -3.49
N TYR A 519 -23.85 -22.46 -4.82
CA TYR A 519 -24.67 -21.53 -5.59
C TYR A 519 -26.13 -21.95 -5.55
#